data_371ada21afa379b40199ca2bb91a9801
#
_entry.id   371ada21afa379b40199ca2bb91a9801
#
_cell.length_a   1.000
_cell.length_b   1.000
_cell.length_c   1.000
_cell.angle_alpha   90.00
_cell.angle_beta   90.00
_cell.angle_gamma   90.00
#
_symmetry.space_group_name_H-M   'P 1'
#
loop_
_entity.id
_entity.type
_entity.pdbx_description
1 polymer ?
#
loop_
_entity_poly.entity_id
_entity_poly.type
_entity_poly.pdbx_seq_one_letter_code
_entity_poly.pdbx_strand_id
1 'polypeptide(L)'
;MRIVVCVKEVLDPDAVNSFAVAGRLVIGDDGKTLTQSAIPRLMNGFDEQAIEAALRLRDAGASTTIAVVSIGPDPTTILRHAAALGADEVVHIAADPAALDGHATAALLAAWISSTGAADLVLCGRQASDDDQGVVAALVGERLGMPIVTIARAVELAADGAAVRVTRVTPDGDEVVEASLPAVVTVSNELGTPRYPTAARKIQARRVKPTVVTADTLGLGAADLAPKTAVIRQFVPHVQ
;
A
#
# COMPACT_ATOMS: atom_id res chain seq x y z
N MET A 1 1.64 -0.17 -20.40
CA MET A 1 2.36 -0.34 -19.13
C MET A 1 1.37 -0.77 -18.03
N ARG A 2 1.72 -1.76 -17.24
CA ARG A 2 0.93 -2.20 -16.08
C ARG A 2 1.55 -1.64 -14.80
N ILE A 3 0.78 -0.82 -14.08
CA ILE A 3 1.17 -0.30 -12.77
C ILE A 3 0.37 -1.06 -11.71
N VAL A 4 1.07 -1.60 -10.72
CA VAL A 4 0.46 -2.19 -9.53
C VAL A 4 0.66 -1.22 -8.37
N VAL A 5 -0.41 -0.93 -7.63
CA VAL A 5 -0.35 -0.13 -6.39
C VAL A 5 -0.77 -1.00 -5.22
N CYS A 6 0.12 -1.15 -4.25
CA CYS A 6 -0.18 -1.87 -3.02
C CYS A 6 -0.73 -0.89 -1.99
N VAL A 7 -1.88 -1.22 -1.39
CA VAL A 7 -2.54 -0.37 -0.40
C VAL A 7 -2.90 -1.16 0.86
N LYS A 8 -2.84 -0.49 2.01
CA LYS A 8 -3.18 -1.06 3.32
C LYS A 8 -4.36 -0.31 3.94
N GLU A 9 -5.30 -1.07 4.53
CA GLU A 9 -6.31 -0.52 5.42
C GLU A 9 -5.70 -0.35 6.81
N VAL A 10 -5.81 0.84 7.37
CA VAL A 10 -5.32 1.20 8.70
C VAL A 10 -6.43 1.82 9.53
N LEU A 11 -6.27 1.84 10.85
CA LEU A 11 -7.09 2.68 11.70
C LEU A 11 -6.77 4.15 11.43
N ASP A 12 -7.79 5.02 11.49
CA ASP A 12 -7.61 6.46 11.35
C ASP A 12 -6.61 6.97 12.40
N PRO A 13 -5.40 7.44 12.00
CA PRO A 13 -4.36 7.84 12.94
C PRO A 13 -4.77 9.05 13.80
N ASP A 14 -5.59 9.96 13.28
CA ASP A 14 -6.06 11.12 14.03
C ASP A 14 -7.05 10.69 15.11
N ALA A 15 -7.92 9.74 14.80
CA ALA A 15 -8.82 9.16 15.79
C ALA A 15 -8.03 8.34 16.83
N VAL A 16 -7.04 7.54 16.42
CA VAL A 16 -6.16 6.81 17.35
C VAL A 16 -5.49 7.78 18.33
N ASN A 17 -4.89 8.87 17.82
CA ASN A 17 -4.25 9.89 18.65
C ASN A 17 -5.25 10.57 19.60
N SER A 18 -6.44 10.90 19.12
CA SER A 18 -7.49 11.52 19.95
C SER A 18 -7.92 10.60 21.10
N PHE A 19 -8.08 9.30 20.84
CA PHE A 19 -8.39 8.31 21.85
C PHE A 19 -7.23 8.10 22.84
N ALA A 20 -5.97 8.13 22.33
CA ALA A 20 -4.78 8.02 23.18
C ALA A 20 -4.66 9.19 24.17
N VAL A 21 -4.77 10.42 23.67
CA VAL A 21 -4.73 11.65 24.50
C VAL A 21 -5.85 11.67 25.54
N ALA A 22 -7.04 11.17 25.17
CA ALA A 22 -8.16 11.04 26.09
C ALA A 22 -8.02 9.88 27.11
N GLY A 23 -6.94 9.10 27.05
CA GLY A 23 -6.76 7.90 27.91
C GLY A 23 -7.79 6.80 27.62
N ARG A 24 -8.32 6.75 26.40
CA ARG A 24 -9.46 5.89 26.02
C ARG A 24 -9.07 4.78 25.05
N LEU A 25 -7.80 4.64 24.68
CA LEU A 25 -7.33 3.50 23.88
C LEU A 25 -7.43 2.21 24.70
N VAL A 26 -8.02 1.19 24.09
CA VAL A 26 -8.16 -0.13 24.71
C VAL A 26 -7.37 -1.16 23.92
N ILE A 27 -6.39 -1.76 24.60
CA ILE A 27 -5.67 -2.94 24.11
C ILE A 27 -6.45 -4.17 24.55
N GLY A 28 -6.65 -5.12 23.66
CA GLY A 28 -7.34 -6.37 23.95
C GLY A 28 -6.61 -7.24 24.98
N ASP A 29 -7.32 -8.26 25.48
CA ASP A 29 -6.78 -9.20 26.47
C ASP A 29 -5.54 -9.96 25.97
N ASP A 30 -5.35 -10.04 24.67
CA ASP A 30 -4.15 -10.59 24.02
C ASP A 30 -2.89 -9.71 24.20
N GLY A 31 -3.05 -8.49 24.70
CA GLY A 31 -1.99 -7.49 24.84
C GLY A 31 -1.38 -7.02 23.52
N LYS A 32 -2.03 -7.29 22.39
CA LYS A 32 -1.48 -7.05 21.04
C LYS A 32 -2.41 -6.34 20.09
N THR A 33 -3.72 -6.41 20.31
CA THR A 33 -4.71 -5.89 19.38
C THR A 33 -5.40 -4.66 19.95
N LEU A 34 -5.51 -3.59 19.16
CA LEU A 34 -6.39 -2.45 19.44
C LEU A 34 -7.84 -2.87 19.15
N THR A 35 -8.70 -2.89 20.19
CA THR A 35 -10.08 -3.42 20.10
C THR A 35 -11.14 -2.36 19.89
N GLN A 36 -10.77 -1.13 19.53
CA GLN A 36 -11.69 -0.01 19.39
C GLN A 36 -12.46 -0.03 18.06
N SER A 37 -13.68 -0.58 18.10
CA SER A 37 -14.61 -0.54 16.96
C SER A 37 -15.10 0.87 16.58
N ALA A 38 -14.94 1.85 17.48
CA ALA A 38 -15.33 3.24 17.24
C ALA A 38 -14.30 4.03 16.39
N ILE A 39 -13.10 3.51 16.20
CA ILE A 39 -12.08 4.14 15.35
C ILE A 39 -12.33 3.75 13.90
N PRO A 40 -12.54 4.72 12.99
CA PRO A 40 -12.74 4.44 11.57
C PRO A 40 -11.53 3.73 10.96
N ARG A 41 -11.77 2.94 9.92
CA ARG A 41 -10.74 2.37 9.06
C ARG A 41 -10.70 3.14 7.75
N LEU A 42 -9.50 3.39 7.24
CA LEU A 42 -9.29 4.13 6.00
C LEU A 42 -8.06 3.57 5.26
N MET A 43 -7.88 4.03 4.03
CA MET A 43 -6.65 3.74 3.28
C MET A 43 -5.48 4.50 3.92
N ASN A 44 -4.34 3.84 4.08
CA ASN A 44 -3.12 4.50 4.51
C ASN A 44 -2.79 5.70 3.60
N GLY A 45 -2.50 6.86 4.20
CA GLY A 45 -2.32 8.11 3.44
C GLY A 45 -1.18 8.07 2.43
N PHE A 46 -0.08 7.40 2.74
CA PHE A 46 1.02 7.22 1.77
C PHE A 46 0.64 6.32 0.60
N ASP A 47 -0.28 5.37 0.79
CA ASP A 47 -0.75 4.52 -0.30
C ASP A 47 -1.72 5.29 -1.23
N GLU A 48 -2.50 6.22 -0.68
CA GLU A 48 -3.30 7.15 -1.48
C GLU A 48 -2.42 8.05 -2.35
N GLN A 49 -1.26 8.47 -1.83
CA GLN A 49 -0.21 9.14 -2.61
C GLN A 49 0.34 8.25 -3.72
N ALA A 50 0.53 6.96 -3.46
CA ALA A 50 1.01 6.02 -4.47
C ALA A 50 -0.02 5.83 -5.61
N ILE A 51 -1.32 5.82 -5.31
CA ILE A 51 -2.38 5.84 -6.32
C ILE A 51 -2.31 7.14 -7.14
N GLU A 52 -2.16 8.28 -6.47
CA GLU A 52 -2.04 9.59 -7.15
C GLU A 52 -0.83 9.63 -8.08
N ALA A 53 0.32 9.05 -7.69
CA ALA A 53 1.50 8.95 -8.55
C ALA A 53 1.19 8.13 -9.83
N ALA A 54 0.50 6.99 -9.70
CA ALA A 54 0.07 6.19 -10.85
C ALA A 54 -0.87 6.98 -11.78
N LEU A 55 -1.80 7.72 -11.22
CA LEU A 55 -2.75 8.54 -11.99
C LEU A 55 -2.06 9.71 -12.69
N ARG A 56 -1.05 10.33 -12.07
CA ARG A 56 -0.25 11.40 -12.71
C ARG A 56 0.54 10.88 -13.90
N LEU A 57 1.11 9.67 -13.82
CA LEU A 57 1.77 9.02 -14.97
C LEU A 57 0.78 8.81 -16.13
N ARG A 58 -0.45 8.37 -15.84
CA ARG A 58 -1.52 8.26 -16.84
C ARG A 58 -1.89 9.60 -17.46
N ASP A 59 -2.06 10.63 -16.64
CA ASP A 59 -2.43 11.98 -17.09
C ASP A 59 -1.33 12.63 -17.94
N ALA A 60 -0.07 12.27 -17.71
CA ALA A 60 1.08 12.67 -18.54
C ALA A 60 1.16 11.93 -19.89
N GLY A 61 0.18 11.11 -20.23
CA GLY A 61 0.05 10.45 -21.54
C GLY A 61 0.56 9.01 -21.57
N ALA A 62 0.97 8.45 -20.44
CA ALA A 62 1.34 7.05 -20.40
C ALA A 62 0.10 6.15 -20.58
N SER A 63 0.15 5.26 -21.60
CA SER A 63 -0.88 4.21 -21.74
C SER A 63 -0.72 3.20 -20.62
N THR A 64 -1.54 3.32 -19.58
CA THR A 64 -1.40 2.52 -18.34
C THR A 64 -2.68 1.80 -17.95
N THR A 65 -2.52 0.58 -17.45
CA THR A 65 -3.52 -0.11 -16.63
C THR A 65 -3.08 -0.05 -15.18
N ILE A 66 -3.92 0.43 -14.29
CA ILE A 66 -3.63 0.57 -12.86
C ILE A 66 -4.42 -0.49 -12.08
N ALA A 67 -3.71 -1.44 -11.48
CA ALA A 67 -4.26 -2.44 -10.60
C ALA A 67 -3.94 -2.07 -9.15
N VAL A 68 -4.94 -2.04 -8.27
CA VAL A 68 -4.75 -1.77 -6.84
C VAL A 68 -5.03 -3.02 -6.05
N VAL A 69 -4.10 -3.43 -5.19
CA VAL A 69 -4.19 -4.64 -4.38
C VAL A 69 -4.11 -4.31 -2.89
N SER A 70 -4.94 -4.99 -2.12
CA SER A 70 -4.91 -4.93 -0.65
C SER A 70 -5.04 -6.30 -0.03
N ILE A 71 -4.37 -6.50 1.10
CA ILE A 71 -4.47 -7.71 1.93
C ILE A 71 -5.32 -7.39 3.16
N GLY A 72 -6.23 -8.26 3.49
CA GLY A 72 -7.05 -8.09 4.70
C GLY A 72 -8.25 -9.02 4.73
N PRO A 73 -9.04 -8.98 5.83
CA PRO A 73 -10.27 -9.75 5.92
C PRO A 73 -11.37 -9.19 4.99
N ASP A 74 -11.49 -7.86 4.89
CA ASP A 74 -12.42 -7.19 3.97
C ASP A 74 -11.99 -5.75 3.66
N PRO A 75 -11.04 -5.53 2.74
CA PRO A 75 -10.59 -4.21 2.32
C PRO A 75 -11.50 -3.58 1.24
N THR A 76 -12.75 -4.04 1.10
CA THR A 76 -13.67 -3.61 0.04
C THR A 76 -13.87 -2.10 0.02
N THR A 77 -13.92 -1.44 1.18
CA THR A 77 -14.13 0.01 1.28
C THR A 77 -12.99 0.79 0.64
N ILE A 78 -11.75 0.47 0.96
CA ILE A 78 -10.57 1.16 0.42
C ILE A 78 -10.34 0.80 -1.06
N LEU A 79 -10.65 -0.42 -1.47
CA LEU A 79 -10.56 -0.85 -2.87
C LEU A 79 -11.61 -0.16 -3.74
N ARG A 80 -12.82 0.05 -3.25
CA ARG A 80 -13.83 0.88 -3.93
C ARG A 80 -13.42 2.34 -4.00
N HIS A 81 -12.74 2.85 -2.97
CA HIS A 81 -12.18 4.20 -3.02
C HIS A 81 -11.12 4.31 -4.12
N ALA A 82 -10.21 3.35 -4.24
CA ALA A 82 -9.23 3.27 -5.32
C ALA A 82 -9.89 3.24 -6.71
N ALA A 83 -10.95 2.45 -6.90
CA ALA A 83 -11.73 2.42 -8.14
C ALA A 83 -12.39 3.78 -8.43
N ALA A 84 -12.90 4.47 -7.40
CA ALA A 84 -13.47 5.81 -7.55
C ALA A 84 -12.42 6.86 -7.95
N LEU A 85 -11.17 6.72 -7.49
CA LEU A 85 -10.04 7.56 -7.91
C LEU A 85 -9.66 7.31 -9.37
N GLY A 86 -9.80 6.06 -9.86
CA GLY A 86 -9.52 5.73 -11.26
C GLY A 86 -8.70 4.46 -11.47
N ALA A 87 -8.57 3.59 -10.47
CA ALA A 87 -8.03 2.26 -10.68
C ALA A 87 -8.91 1.46 -11.65
N ASP A 88 -8.26 0.69 -12.56
CA ASP A 88 -8.93 -0.14 -13.54
C ASP A 88 -9.28 -1.51 -12.95
N GLU A 89 -8.41 -2.03 -12.09
CA GLU A 89 -8.57 -3.31 -11.41
C GLU A 89 -8.40 -3.12 -9.90
N VAL A 90 -9.20 -3.83 -9.12
CA VAL A 90 -9.06 -3.87 -7.66
C VAL A 90 -9.06 -5.32 -7.18
N VAL A 91 -8.09 -5.65 -6.35
CA VAL A 91 -7.82 -7.03 -5.93
C VAL A 91 -7.73 -7.11 -4.40
N HIS A 92 -8.40 -8.09 -3.87
CA HIS A 92 -8.40 -8.45 -2.47
C HIS A 92 -7.66 -9.77 -2.28
N ILE A 93 -6.52 -9.75 -1.61
CA ILE A 93 -5.87 -10.97 -1.13
C ILE A 93 -6.44 -11.27 0.26
N ALA A 94 -7.25 -12.33 0.34
CA ALA A 94 -7.91 -12.70 1.58
C ALA A 94 -6.93 -13.36 2.53
N ALA A 95 -6.56 -12.65 3.58
CA ALA A 95 -5.69 -13.14 4.66
C ALA A 95 -5.95 -12.34 5.94
N ASP A 96 -5.58 -12.91 7.08
CA ASP A 96 -5.64 -12.22 8.38
C ASP A 96 -4.33 -11.44 8.60
N PRO A 97 -4.35 -10.09 8.60
CA PRO A 97 -3.17 -9.28 8.81
C PRO A 97 -2.48 -9.53 10.16
N ALA A 98 -3.23 -9.96 11.18
CA ALA A 98 -2.67 -10.26 12.50
C ALA A 98 -1.75 -11.49 12.49
N ALA A 99 -1.90 -12.37 11.49
CA ALA A 99 -1.05 -13.55 11.29
C ALA A 99 0.15 -13.29 10.38
N LEU A 100 0.26 -12.09 9.80
CA LEU A 100 1.29 -11.73 8.83
C LEU A 100 2.29 -10.73 9.43
N ASP A 101 3.54 -10.89 9.03
CA ASP A 101 4.56 -9.85 9.16
C ASP A 101 4.91 -9.26 7.78
N GLY A 102 5.89 -8.37 7.72
CA GLY A 102 6.33 -7.79 6.45
C GLY A 102 6.81 -8.83 5.42
N HIS A 103 7.42 -9.93 5.87
CA HIS A 103 7.88 -11.01 4.98
C HIS A 103 6.73 -11.80 4.37
N ALA A 104 5.75 -12.20 5.17
CA ALA A 104 4.58 -12.92 4.72
C ALA A 104 3.70 -12.04 3.82
N THR A 105 3.53 -10.75 4.18
CA THR A 105 2.85 -9.75 3.37
C THR A 105 3.51 -9.61 1.98
N ALA A 106 4.84 -9.47 1.95
CA ALA A 106 5.57 -9.36 0.69
C ALA A 106 5.51 -10.65 -0.14
N ALA A 107 5.46 -11.83 0.50
CA ALA A 107 5.29 -13.09 -0.21
C ALA A 107 3.95 -13.14 -0.97
N LEU A 108 2.85 -12.77 -0.31
CA LEU A 108 1.52 -12.70 -0.92
C LEU A 108 1.47 -11.71 -2.09
N LEU A 109 2.00 -10.50 -1.88
CA LEU A 109 2.02 -9.45 -2.92
C LEU A 109 2.85 -9.87 -4.12
N ALA A 110 4.08 -10.36 -3.90
CA ALA A 110 4.97 -10.77 -4.98
C ALA A 110 4.41 -11.96 -5.76
N ALA A 111 3.83 -12.96 -5.08
CA ALA A 111 3.21 -14.11 -5.74
C ALA A 111 2.03 -13.66 -6.61
N TRP A 112 1.17 -12.76 -6.12
CA TRP A 112 0.07 -12.24 -6.91
C TRP A 112 0.57 -11.43 -8.12
N ILE A 113 1.52 -10.52 -7.93
CA ILE A 113 2.10 -9.72 -9.02
C ILE A 113 2.68 -10.64 -10.11
N SER A 114 3.42 -11.68 -9.72
CA SER A 114 4.00 -12.64 -10.65
C SER A 114 2.93 -13.46 -11.40
N SER A 115 1.82 -13.81 -10.73
CA SER A 115 0.76 -14.64 -11.33
C SER A 115 -0.07 -13.90 -12.40
N THR A 116 -0.11 -12.58 -12.37
CA THR A 116 -0.92 -11.76 -13.28
C THR A 116 -0.17 -11.25 -14.52
N GLY A 117 1.07 -11.74 -14.75
CA GLY A 117 1.93 -11.33 -15.85
C GLY A 117 2.57 -9.97 -15.60
N ALA A 118 3.76 -9.99 -15.07
CA ALA A 118 4.69 -8.89 -14.75
C ALA A 118 4.10 -7.46 -14.67
N ALA A 119 4.30 -6.80 -13.54
CA ALA A 119 4.12 -5.36 -13.43
C ALA A 119 5.34 -4.65 -14.02
N ASP A 120 5.12 -3.58 -14.78
CA ASP A 120 6.22 -2.70 -15.20
C ASP A 120 6.65 -1.79 -14.05
N LEU A 121 5.69 -1.35 -13.22
CA LEU A 121 5.94 -0.50 -12.08
C LEU A 121 5.08 -0.94 -10.89
N VAL A 122 5.71 -1.12 -9.74
CA VAL A 122 5.03 -1.34 -8.47
C VAL A 122 5.18 -0.08 -7.61
N LEU A 123 4.06 0.49 -7.17
CA LEU A 123 4.02 1.65 -6.30
C LEU A 123 3.48 1.25 -4.93
N CYS A 124 4.12 1.72 -3.88
CA CYS A 124 3.70 1.54 -2.49
C CYS A 124 3.80 2.88 -1.75
N GLY A 125 3.05 3.06 -0.68
CA GLY A 125 3.39 4.09 0.29
C GLY A 125 4.75 3.81 0.95
N ARG A 126 5.44 4.84 1.39
CA ARG A 126 6.76 4.69 2.06
C ARG A 126 6.66 3.83 3.33
N GLN A 127 5.53 3.89 4.02
CA GLN A 127 5.26 3.19 5.28
C GLN A 127 3.76 3.19 5.57
N ALA A 128 3.31 2.43 6.54
CA ALA A 128 1.94 2.46 7.04
C ALA A 128 1.88 3.20 8.38
N SER A 129 0.83 4.00 8.59
CA SER A 129 0.66 4.85 9.79
C SER A 129 0.42 4.07 11.09
N ASP A 130 0.17 2.77 11.01
CA ASP A 130 -0.10 1.91 12.16
C ASP A 130 1.14 1.18 12.70
N ASP A 131 2.19 1.01 11.90
CA ASP A 131 3.40 0.28 12.30
C ASP A 131 4.73 0.95 11.92
N ASP A 132 4.70 1.89 10.99
CA ASP A 132 5.83 2.70 10.50
C ASP A 132 7.07 1.89 10.06
N GLN A 133 6.94 0.60 9.79
CA GLN A 133 8.10 -0.25 9.46
C GLN A 133 8.72 0.05 8.09
N GLY A 134 7.91 0.37 7.08
CA GLY A 134 8.37 0.73 5.74
C GLY A 134 9.14 -0.36 4.98
N VAL A 135 9.04 -1.63 5.37
CA VAL A 135 9.87 -2.73 4.84
C VAL A 135 9.23 -3.49 3.68
N VAL A 136 7.89 -3.48 3.57
CA VAL A 136 7.15 -4.36 2.64
C VAL A 136 7.55 -4.10 1.19
N ALA A 137 7.65 -2.85 0.77
CA ALA A 137 8.02 -2.52 -0.61
C ALA A 137 9.42 -3.04 -0.99
N ALA A 138 10.40 -2.94 -0.08
CA ALA A 138 11.74 -3.46 -0.30
C ALA A 138 11.74 -4.99 -0.41
N LEU A 139 10.98 -5.67 0.43
CA LEU A 139 10.84 -7.13 0.39
C LEU A 139 10.10 -7.61 -0.87
N VAL A 140 9.14 -6.83 -1.37
CA VAL A 140 8.47 -7.11 -2.66
C VAL A 140 9.47 -6.94 -3.81
N GLY A 141 10.25 -5.86 -3.83
CA GLY A 141 11.29 -5.63 -4.85
C GLY A 141 12.31 -6.76 -4.89
N GLU A 142 12.82 -7.18 -3.73
CA GLU A 142 13.77 -8.29 -3.63
C GLU A 142 13.16 -9.61 -4.16
N ARG A 143 11.93 -9.93 -3.79
CA ARG A 143 11.25 -11.15 -4.25
C ARG A 143 10.96 -11.16 -5.75
N LEU A 144 10.74 -9.99 -6.34
CA LEU A 144 10.48 -9.84 -7.77
C LEU A 144 11.77 -9.63 -8.60
N GLY A 145 12.92 -9.46 -7.96
CA GLY A 145 14.18 -9.12 -8.63
C GLY A 145 14.14 -7.71 -9.28
N MET A 146 13.38 -6.79 -8.71
CA MET A 146 13.19 -5.42 -9.22
C MET A 146 14.02 -4.43 -8.42
N PRO A 147 14.66 -3.44 -9.08
CA PRO A 147 15.28 -2.31 -8.39
C PRO A 147 14.22 -1.53 -7.61
N ILE A 148 14.62 -0.96 -6.47
CA ILE A 148 13.75 -0.15 -5.64
C ILE A 148 14.29 1.27 -5.48
N VAL A 149 13.40 2.28 -5.64
CA VAL A 149 13.68 3.67 -5.30
C VAL A 149 12.68 4.13 -4.24
N THR A 150 13.19 4.69 -3.14
CA THR A 150 12.37 4.99 -1.97
C THR A 150 12.12 6.49 -1.80
N ILE A 151 10.99 6.83 -1.14
CA ILE A 151 10.63 8.18 -0.66
C ILE A 151 10.48 9.17 -1.83
N ALA A 152 9.75 8.75 -2.87
CA ALA A 152 9.50 9.59 -4.02
C ALA A 152 8.54 10.75 -3.71
N ARG A 153 8.94 11.96 -4.13
CA ARG A 153 8.05 13.12 -4.22
C ARG A 153 7.58 13.39 -5.66
N ALA A 154 8.25 12.79 -6.65
CA ALA A 154 7.82 12.80 -8.04
C ALA A 154 8.25 11.50 -8.73
N VAL A 155 7.39 11.02 -9.63
CA VAL A 155 7.65 9.84 -10.46
C VAL A 155 7.25 10.18 -11.88
N GLU A 156 8.18 10.05 -12.82
CA GLU A 156 8.02 10.36 -14.24
C GLU A 156 8.54 9.21 -15.08
N LEU A 157 7.98 8.99 -16.27
CA LEU A 157 8.59 8.07 -17.22
C LEU A 157 9.75 8.76 -17.96
N ALA A 158 10.82 8.03 -18.19
CA ALA A 158 11.86 8.44 -19.12
C ALA A 158 11.27 8.55 -20.54
N ALA A 159 11.88 9.38 -21.39
CA ALA A 159 11.34 9.69 -22.72
C ALA A 159 11.18 8.45 -23.62
N ASP A 160 11.99 7.42 -23.42
CA ASP A 160 11.94 6.15 -24.15
C ASP A 160 10.95 5.14 -23.53
N GLY A 161 10.39 5.44 -22.37
CA GLY A 161 9.48 4.55 -21.62
C GLY A 161 10.15 3.32 -21.00
N ALA A 162 11.48 3.22 -21.04
CA ALA A 162 12.22 2.06 -20.53
C ALA A 162 12.64 2.20 -19.06
N ALA A 163 12.49 3.39 -18.49
CA ALA A 163 12.87 3.70 -17.10
C ALA A 163 11.89 4.66 -16.45
N VAL A 164 11.91 4.71 -15.12
CA VAL A 164 11.29 5.77 -14.33
C VAL A 164 12.36 6.70 -13.78
N ARG A 165 12.10 8.00 -13.87
CA ARG A 165 12.84 9.05 -13.20
C ARG A 165 12.10 9.42 -11.94
N VAL A 166 12.77 9.25 -10.80
CA VAL A 166 12.20 9.46 -9.48
C VAL A 166 12.95 10.59 -8.80
N THR A 167 12.26 11.65 -8.40
CA THR A 167 12.80 12.63 -7.47
C THR A 167 12.48 12.15 -6.06
N ARG A 168 13.50 11.79 -5.30
CA ARG A 168 13.38 11.31 -3.93
C ARG A 168 13.86 12.36 -2.93
N VAL A 169 13.25 12.32 -1.75
CA VAL A 169 13.60 13.22 -0.64
C VAL A 169 14.70 12.58 0.20
N THR A 170 15.75 13.35 0.48
CA THR A 170 16.81 12.96 1.43
C THR A 170 17.06 14.08 2.43
N PRO A 171 17.74 13.81 3.56
CA PRO A 171 18.09 14.87 4.53
C PRO A 171 18.92 16.01 3.93
N ASP A 172 19.68 15.73 2.87
CA ASP A 172 20.57 16.71 2.22
C ASP A 172 19.92 17.43 1.03
N GLY A 173 18.65 17.12 0.74
CA GLY A 173 17.88 17.68 -0.37
C GLY A 173 17.30 16.62 -1.29
N ASP A 174 16.89 17.03 -2.49
CA ASP A 174 16.30 16.13 -3.46
C ASP A 174 17.38 15.43 -4.29
N GLU A 175 17.21 14.12 -4.49
CA GLU A 175 17.99 13.33 -5.45
C GLU A 175 17.11 12.91 -6.62
N VAL A 176 17.65 12.99 -7.83
CA VAL A 176 17.01 12.43 -9.03
C VAL A 176 17.68 11.11 -9.38
N VAL A 177 16.89 10.04 -9.30
CA VAL A 177 17.35 8.66 -9.60
C VAL A 177 16.58 8.15 -10.80
N GLU A 178 17.29 7.50 -11.73
CA GLU A 178 16.68 6.79 -12.84
C GLU A 178 16.82 5.29 -12.61
N ALA A 179 15.70 4.57 -12.68
CA ALA A 179 15.65 3.12 -12.51
C ALA A 179 15.02 2.47 -13.74
N SER A 180 15.67 1.45 -14.28
CA SER A 180 15.13 0.66 -15.38
C SER A 180 13.84 -0.05 -14.95
N LEU A 181 12.86 -0.13 -15.84
CA LEU A 181 11.66 -0.94 -15.63
C LEU A 181 11.96 -2.44 -15.93
N PRO A 182 11.35 -3.38 -15.20
CA PRO A 182 10.39 -3.14 -14.12
C PRO A 182 11.04 -2.67 -12.82
N ALA A 183 10.34 -1.85 -12.03
CA ALA A 183 10.87 -1.25 -10.80
C ALA A 183 9.81 -1.17 -9.69
N VAL A 184 10.27 -1.02 -8.44
CA VAL A 184 9.43 -0.69 -7.28
C VAL A 184 9.77 0.73 -6.83
N VAL A 185 8.75 1.54 -6.54
CA VAL A 185 8.92 2.90 -6.00
C VAL A 185 8.04 3.09 -4.78
N THR A 186 8.62 3.62 -3.69
CA THR A 186 7.80 4.05 -2.56
C THR A 186 7.56 5.54 -2.62
N VAL A 187 6.30 5.95 -2.36
CA VAL A 187 5.85 7.33 -2.50
C VAL A 187 5.66 7.96 -1.12
N SER A 188 6.04 9.22 -1.02
CA SER A 188 5.94 10.02 0.19
C SER A 188 4.89 11.13 0.06
N ASN A 189 4.52 11.73 1.20
CA ASN A 189 3.54 12.83 1.25
C ASN A 189 4.03 14.12 0.55
N GLU A 190 5.32 14.25 0.30
CA GLU A 190 5.89 15.34 -0.50
C GLU A 190 5.48 15.28 -1.97
N LEU A 191 4.84 14.19 -2.44
CA LEU A 191 4.17 14.15 -3.75
C LEU A 191 3.11 15.25 -3.90
N GLY A 192 2.53 15.68 -2.78
CA GLY A 192 1.46 16.68 -2.73
C GLY A 192 0.08 16.07 -2.48
N THR A 193 -0.97 16.87 -2.54
CA THR A 193 -2.33 16.41 -2.20
C THR A 193 -2.87 15.45 -3.26
N PRO A 194 -3.32 14.23 -2.88
CA PRO A 194 -4.02 13.33 -3.78
C PRO A 194 -5.34 13.93 -4.25
N ARG A 195 -5.78 13.57 -5.45
CA ARG A 195 -7.08 13.99 -5.98
C ARG A 195 -8.24 13.37 -5.22
N TYR A 196 -9.39 14.07 -5.22
CA TYR A 196 -10.63 13.52 -4.69
C TYR A 196 -11.49 12.93 -5.81
N PRO A 197 -12.15 11.79 -5.59
CA PRO A 197 -13.06 11.23 -6.57
C PRO A 197 -14.35 12.04 -6.66
N THR A 198 -14.89 12.22 -7.87
CA THR A 198 -16.17 12.88 -8.07
C THR A 198 -17.34 12.09 -7.46
N ALA A 199 -18.46 12.75 -7.15
CA ALA A 199 -19.65 12.09 -6.62
C ALA A 199 -20.15 10.97 -7.57
N ALA A 200 -20.12 11.20 -8.89
CA ALA A 200 -20.52 10.22 -9.89
C ALA A 200 -19.61 8.95 -9.82
N ARG A 201 -18.29 9.13 -9.75
CA ARG A 201 -17.34 8.03 -9.61
C ARG A 201 -17.53 7.25 -8.30
N LYS A 202 -17.78 7.94 -7.19
CA LYS A 202 -18.10 7.29 -5.90
C LYS A 202 -19.34 6.39 -6.00
N ILE A 203 -20.39 6.86 -6.70
CA ILE A 203 -21.62 6.07 -6.90
C ILE A 203 -21.33 4.82 -7.76
N GLN A 204 -20.59 4.98 -8.86
CA GLN A 204 -20.21 3.87 -9.73
C GLN A 204 -19.35 2.84 -8.99
N ALA A 205 -18.39 3.29 -8.22
CA ALA A 205 -17.47 2.44 -7.46
C ALA A 205 -18.16 1.58 -6.40
N ARG A 206 -19.34 1.97 -5.89
CA ARG A 206 -20.13 1.13 -4.98
C ARG A 206 -20.51 -0.23 -5.55
N ARG A 207 -20.58 -0.34 -6.88
CA ARG A 207 -20.92 -1.58 -7.59
C ARG A 207 -19.69 -2.44 -7.92
N VAL A 208 -18.50 -1.88 -7.75
CA VAL A 208 -17.25 -2.60 -8.02
C VAL A 208 -17.09 -3.72 -6.98
N LYS A 209 -16.80 -4.90 -7.49
CA LYS A 209 -16.48 -6.09 -6.69
C LYS A 209 -15.01 -6.40 -6.88
N PRO A 210 -14.18 -6.34 -5.82
CA PRO A 210 -12.79 -6.75 -5.93
C PRO A 210 -12.67 -8.21 -6.38
N THR A 211 -11.67 -8.51 -7.19
CA THR A 211 -11.27 -9.88 -7.45
C THR A 211 -10.62 -10.44 -6.19
N VAL A 212 -11.17 -11.55 -5.69
CA VAL A 212 -10.64 -12.17 -4.46
C VAL A 212 -9.69 -13.30 -4.82
N VAL A 213 -8.52 -13.30 -4.20
CA VAL A 213 -7.50 -14.35 -4.28
C VAL A 213 -7.09 -14.78 -2.87
N THR A 214 -6.59 -16.00 -2.74
CA THR A 214 -6.12 -16.57 -1.46
C THR A 214 -4.69 -17.06 -1.59
N ALA A 215 -4.02 -17.33 -0.48
CA ALA A 215 -2.70 -17.92 -0.48
C ALA A 215 -2.65 -19.22 -1.30
N ASP A 216 -3.64 -20.07 -1.14
CA ASP A 216 -3.73 -21.35 -1.88
C ASP A 216 -3.82 -21.13 -3.40
N THR A 217 -4.63 -20.16 -3.85
CA THR A 217 -4.73 -19.83 -5.29
C THR A 217 -3.45 -19.23 -5.86
N LEU A 218 -2.59 -18.69 -4.98
CA LEU A 218 -1.26 -18.17 -5.31
C LEU A 218 -0.16 -19.22 -5.19
N GLY A 219 -0.50 -20.45 -4.80
CA GLY A 219 0.44 -21.55 -4.63
C GLY A 219 1.35 -21.40 -3.39
N LEU A 220 0.95 -20.60 -2.40
CA LEU A 220 1.70 -20.38 -1.17
C LEU A 220 1.20 -21.27 -0.04
N GLY A 221 2.13 -21.99 0.59
CA GLY A 221 1.86 -22.80 1.75
C GLY A 221 2.19 -22.10 3.07
N ALA A 222 1.90 -22.76 4.19
CA ALA A 222 2.15 -22.22 5.53
C ALA A 222 3.65 -21.87 5.77
N ALA A 223 4.58 -22.59 5.14
CA ALA A 223 6.01 -22.32 5.28
C ALA A 223 6.41 -20.99 4.60
N ASP A 224 5.76 -20.64 3.48
CA ASP A 224 6.01 -19.39 2.74
C ASP A 224 5.51 -18.18 3.49
N LEU A 225 4.47 -18.37 4.30
CA LEU A 225 3.78 -17.34 5.08
C LEU A 225 4.20 -17.35 6.56
N ALA A 226 5.15 -18.19 6.95
CA ALA A 226 5.64 -18.21 8.32
C ALA A 226 6.27 -16.86 8.70
N PRO A 227 5.72 -16.11 9.68
CA PRO A 227 6.24 -14.82 10.05
C PRO A 227 7.67 -14.94 10.62
N LYS A 228 8.54 -13.98 10.30
CA LYS A 228 9.90 -13.87 10.81
C LYS A 228 9.97 -12.98 12.05
N THR A 229 8.94 -12.14 12.23
CA THR A 229 8.79 -11.24 13.37
C THR A 229 7.43 -11.42 14.00
N ALA A 230 7.31 -11.08 15.29
CA ALA A 230 6.04 -11.14 16.00
C ALA A 230 5.88 -9.96 16.96
N VAL A 231 4.68 -9.41 17.03
CA VAL A 231 4.33 -8.43 18.06
C VAL A 231 4.28 -9.14 19.40
N ILE A 232 5.12 -8.73 20.33
CA ILE A 232 5.16 -9.29 21.68
C ILE A 232 4.12 -8.61 22.56
N ARG A 233 4.04 -7.28 22.49
CA ARG A 233 3.12 -6.48 23.30
C ARG A 233 2.90 -5.10 22.68
N GLN A 234 1.67 -4.60 22.77
CA GLN A 234 1.31 -3.20 22.60
C GLN A 234 0.96 -2.57 23.97
N PHE A 235 1.20 -1.31 24.11
CA PHE A 235 0.82 -0.55 25.31
C PHE A 235 0.58 0.91 24.97
N VAL A 236 -0.28 1.55 25.74
CA VAL A 236 -0.50 3.00 25.66
C VAL A 236 0.59 3.69 26.48
N PRO A 237 1.42 4.56 25.89
CA PRO A 237 2.44 5.28 26.65
C PRO A 237 1.79 6.15 27.73
N HIS A 238 2.34 6.16 28.92
CA HIS A 238 1.96 7.14 29.93
C HIS A 238 2.59 8.49 29.53
N VAL A 239 1.74 9.45 29.15
CA VAL A 239 2.17 10.84 28.95
C VAL A 239 2.34 11.43 30.35
N GLN A 240 3.55 11.80 30.70
CA GLN A 240 3.86 12.55 31.94
C GLN A 240 3.58 14.04 31.75
#